data_f5e14dbf18076659b5655ee07fb18dde
#
_entry.id   f5e14dbf18076659b5655ee07fb18dde
#
_cell.length_a   1.000
_cell.length_b   1.000
_cell.length_c   1.000
_cell.angle_alpha   90.00
_cell.angle_beta   90.00
_cell.angle_gamma   90.00
#
_symmetry.space_group_name_H-M   'P 1'
#
loop_
_entity.id
_entity.type
_entity.pdbx_description
1 polymer ?
#
loop_
_entity_poly.entity_id
_entity_poly.type
_entity_poly.pdbx_seq_one_letter_code
_entity_poly.pdbx_strand_id
1 'polypeptide(L)'
;MTATDAGTLVLTRGTGSLVETADGRTLIDLELGFGAAFLGHSHPQVTAGLQAQAGQLLSCGRNPTSRSVQVDALLAALLPKGMRPGGLSSTGMEVAEFAMRVAATHTARSEFAGFARSMHGKSAMTAALCWANAPLRPNALHVLPFVDEVGEATILQLLDDRLRTGRVAAMFVEPIQGSNRAHQASIGFYESVIHLCRQHGTLAVFDETLTGLYRTGPAFYVNRLSTLPDMMLFAKSLGNGFPVASLALDAQVRIRPEALPGSTFSANALALAAVEATLTVMAAMPLAARVAAIETTVLAMHGALQASGVTLRGRGALWCIEFNEPTRCRSVHAALRAAGVLVSCTDRAIRLVPAATIEPALLQEACQKIVQACTA
;
A
#
# COMPACT_ATOMS: atom_id res chain seq x y z
N MET A 1 -17.13 17.18 -4.32
CA MET A 1 -16.00 17.76 -5.08
C MET A 1 -16.09 19.25 -4.86
N THR A 2 -15.17 19.80 -4.08
CA THR A 2 -15.07 21.26 -3.85
C THR A 2 -14.54 21.92 -5.11
N ALA A 3 -15.01 23.13 -5.40
CA ALA A 3 -14.49 23.97 -6.46
C ALA A 3 -12.95 24.03 -6.38
N THR A 4 -12.29 23.99 -7.53
CA THR A 4 -10.85 24.13 -7.62
C THR A 4 -10.47 25.54 -7.18
N ASP A 5 -9.86 25.67 -5.99
CA ASP A 5 -9.24 26.93 -5.56
C ASP A 5 -8.19 27.38 -6.58
N ALA A 6 -8.06 28.68 -6.76
CA ALA A 6 -6.99 29.25 -7.58
C ALA A 6 -5.62 28.74 -7.07
N GLY A 7 -4.98 27.87 -7.84
CA GLY A 7 -3.73 27.16 -7.44
C GLY A 7 -3.84 25.64 -7.33
N THR A 8 -5.04 25.06 -7.47
CA THR A 8 -5.22 23.60 -7.54
C THR A 8 -4.55 23.06 -8.81
N LEU A 9 -3.69 22.05 -8.66
CA LEU A 9 -3.06 21.36 -9.78
C LEU A 9 -4.10 20.46 -10.47
N VAL A 10 -4.36 20.71 -11.75
CA VAL A 10 -5.26 19.90 -12.56
C VAL A 10 -4.44 19.08 -13.54
N LEU A 11 -4.42 17.75 -13.35
CA LEU A 11 -3.76 16.81 -14.25
C LEU A 11 -4.69 16.48 -15.42
N THR A 12 -4.16 16.44 -16.63
CA THR A 12 -4.91 16.15 -17.86
C THR A 12 -4.49 14.84 -18.52
N ARG A 13 -3.22 14.47 -18.40
CA ARG A 13 -2.66 13.27 -19.02
C ARG A 13 -1.50 12.74 -18.19
N GLY A 14 -1.23 11.44 -18.29
CA GLY A 14 -0.04 10.81 -17.72
C GLY A 14 0.51 9.73 -18.63
N THR A 15 1.85 9.65 -18.74
CA THR A 15 2.56 8.59 -19.49
C THR A 15 3.84 8.23 -18.75
N GLY A 16 4.00 6.97 -18.38
CA GLY A 16 5.14 6.53 -17.57
C GLY A 16 5.20 7.29 -16.24
N SER A 17 6.32 7.97 -15.98
CA SER A 17 6.52 8.79 -14.79
C SER A 17 6.32 10.30 -15.04
N LEU A 18 5.66 10.70 -16.12
CA LEU A 18 5.37 12.07 -16.45
C LEU A 18 3.86 12.33 -16.45
N VAL A 19 3.47 13.50 -15.95
CA VAL A 19 2.10 14.01 -15.99
C VAL A 19 2.05 15.39 -16.59
N GLU A 20 1.01 15.65 -17.38
CA GLU A 20 0.71 16.94 -17.97
C GLU A 20 -0.39 17.64 -17.17
N THR A 21 -0.28 18.94 -17.04
CA THR A 21 -1.21 19.77 -16.30
C THR A 21 -2.03 20.64 -17.25
N ALA A 22 -3.20 21.11 -16.80
CA ALA A 22 -4.09 21.96 -17.59
C ALA A 22 -3.46 23.33 -17.96
N ASP A 23 -2.45 23.77 -17.21
CA ASP A 23 -1.67 24.98 -17.51
C ASP A 23 -0.45 24.71 -18.44
N GLY A 24 -0.36 23.50 -19.02
CA GLY A 24 0.61 23.13 -20.05
C GLY A 24 1.99 22.70 -19.54
N ARG A 25 2.17 22.53 -18.22
CA ARG A 25 3.43 22.02 -17.66
C ARG A 25 3.50 20.51 -17.70
N THR A 26 4.72 19.98 -17.78
CA THR A 26 5.02 18.57 -17.57
C THR A 26 5.76 18.41 -16.24
N LEU A 27 5.33 17.45 -15.40
CA LEU A 27 5.93 17.18 -14.10
C LEU A 27 6.43 15.73 -14.05
N ILE A 28 7.56 15.51 -13.38
CA ILE A 28 8.03 14.18 -12.99
C ILE A 28 7.16 13.72 -11.81
N ASP A 29 6.38 12.67 -12.01
CA ASP A 29 5.45 12.18 -10.98
C ASP A 29 6.11 11.10 -10.11
N LEU A 30 6.39 11.46 -8.87
CA LEU A 30 6.83 10.55 -7.80
C LEU A 30 5.72 10.28 -6.79
N GLU A 31 4.46 10.67 -7.08
CA GLU A 31 3.27 10.35 -6.29
C GLU A 31 2.49 9.17 -6.84
N LEU A 32 2.31 9.11 -8.18
CA LEU A 32 1.66 8.02 -8.91
C LEU A 32 0.30 7.60 -8.33
N GLY A 33 -0.56 8.59 -8.00
CA GLY A 33 -1.85 8.32 -7.38
C GLY A 33 -1.71 7.57 -6.06
N PHE A 34 -0.90 8.07 -5.16
CA PHE A 34 -0.54 7.46 -3.87
C PHE A 34 0.12 6.07 -4.02
N GLY A 35 0.88 5.87 -5.09
CA GLY A 35 1.61 4.64 -5.38
C GLY A 35 0.83 3.57 -6.14
N ALA A 36 -0.33 3.91 -6.72
CA ALA A 36 -1.16 2.95 -7.44
C ALA A 36 -0.61 2.60 -8.83
N ALA A 37 -0.05 3.57 -9.57
CA ALA A 37 0.45 3.34 -10.92
C ALA A 37 1.93 2.89 -10.92
N PHE A 38 2.21 1.72 -10.35
CA PHE A 38 3.59 1.23 -10.15
C PHE A 38 4.37 0.95 -11.45
N LEU A 39 3.68 0.57 -12.51
CA LEU A 39 4.26 0.42 -13.84
C LEU A 39 4.23 1.74 -14.66
N GLY A 40 3.94 2.87 -14.00
CA GLY A 40 3.75 4.15 -14.63
C GLY A 40 2.33 4.37 -15.18
N HIS A 41 2.02 5.64 -15.47
CA HIS A 41 0.75 6.04 -16.05
C HIS A 41 0.56 5.46 -17.45
N SER A 42 -0.68 5.11 -17.78
CA SER A 42 -1.10 4.67 -19.12
C SER A 42 -0.20 3.57 -19.72
N HIS A 43 0.20 2.60 -18.88
CA HIS A 43 1.05 1.50 -19.37
C HIS A 43 0.39 0.80 -20.55
N PRO A 44 1.05 0.67 -21.72
CA PRO A 44 0.42 0.26 -22.98
C PRO A 44 -0.37 -1.05 -22.88
N GLN A 45 0.21 -2.09 -22.28
CA GLN A 45 -0.44 -3.40 -22.15
C GLN A 45 -1.64 -3.35 -21.20
N VAL A 46 -1.55 -2.60 -20.10
CA VAL A 46 -2.68 -2.45 -19.15
C VAL A 46 -3.81 -1.68 -19.81
N THR A 47 -3.49 -0.57 -20.49
CA THR A 47 -4.47 0.24 -21.22
C THR A 47 -5.15 -0.58 -22.33
N ALA A 48 -4.39 -1.32 -23.14
CA ALA A 48 -4.93 -2.17 -24.20
C ALA A 48 -5.85 -3.28 -23.63
N GLY A 49 -5.47 -3.91 -22.52
CA GLY A 49 -6.29 -4.91 -21.84
C GLY A 49 -7.64 -4.35 -21.36
N LEU A 50 -7.62 -3.16 -20.76
CA LEU A 50 -8.83 -2.47 -20.33
C LEU A 50 -9.73 -2.06 -21.50
N GLN A 51 -9.16 -1.49 -22.57
CA GLN A 51 -9.90 -1.09 -23.78
C GLN A 51 -10.58 -2.29 -24.45
N ALA A 52 -9.84 -3.40 -24.62
CA ALA A 52 -10.39 -4.62 -25.18
C ALA A 52 -11.55 -5.18 -24.34
N GLN A 53 -11.40 -5.18 -23.01
CA GLN A 53 -12.43 -5.70 -22.11
C GLN A 53 -13.66 -4.80 -22.06
N ALA A 54 -13.50 -3.48 -22.15
CA ALA A 54 -14.62 -2.52 -22.15
C ALA A 54 -15.60 -2.76 -23.30
N GLY A 55 -15.13 -3.27 -24.43
CA GLY A 55 -15.96 -3.62 -25.59
C GLY A 55 -16.65 -4.99 -25.52
N GLN A 56 -16.43 -5.77 -24.44
CA GLN A 56 -16.95 -7.14 -24.32
C GLN A 56 -17.97 -7.26 -23.19
N LEU A 57 -17.49 -7.33 -21.96
CA LEU A 57 -18.27 -7.58 -20.75
C LEU A 57 -17.77 -6.71 -19.60
N LEU A 58 -18.61 -5.89 -19.01
CA LEU A 58 -18.25 -5.04 -17.88
C LEU A 58 -18.52 -5.71 -16.53
N SER A 59 -19.62 -6.45 -16.42
CA SER A 59 -20.04 -7.11 -15.18
C SER A 59 -20.52 -8.53 -15.47
N CYS A 60 -20.02 -9.48 -14.72
CA CYS A 60 -20.41 -10.89 -14.78
C CYS A 60 -21.12 -11.39 -13.52
N GLY A 61 -21.33 -10.50 -12.53
CA GLY A 61 -21.86 -10.86 -11.24
C GLY A 61 -20.97 -11.92 -10.56
N ARG A 62 -21.57 -13.05 -10.17
CA ARG A 62 -20.84 -14.18 -9.56
C ARG A 62 -20.43 -15.27 -10.56
N ASN A 63 -20.68 -15.07 -11.85
CA ASN A 63 -20.33 -16.07 -12.85
C ASN A 63 -18.83 -16.04 -13.12
N PRO A 64 -18.15 -17.20 -13.09
CA PRO A 64 -16.74 -17.24 -13.45
C PRO A 64 -16.56 -16.96 -14.95
N THR A 65 -15.43 -16.37 -15.29
CA THR A 65 -15.00 -16.14 -16.66
C THR A 65 -13.66 -16.87 -16.90
N SER A 66 -13.27 -17.10 -18.12
CA SER A 66 -11.93 -17.65 -18.44
C SER A 66 -10.82 -16.78 -17.82
N ARG A 67 -11.02 -15.47 -17.82
CA ARG A 67 -10.08 -14.51 -17.24
C ARG A 67 -9.99 -14.63 -15.71
N SER A 68 -11.09 -14.91 -15.01
CA SER A 68 -11.04 -15.10 -13.54
C SER A 68 -10.17 -16.31 -13.17
N VAL A 69 -10.28 -17.40 -13.91
CA VAL A 69 -9.43 -18.59 -13.70
C VAL A 69 -7.94 -18.27 -13.95
N GLN A 70 -7.64 -17.50 -15.00
CA GLN A 70 -6.27 -17.10 -15.30
C GLN A 70 -5.70 -16.14 -14.24
N VAL A 71 -6.49 -15.17 -13.78
CA VAL A 71 -6.09 -14.24 -12.72
C VAL A 71 -5.82 -14.99 -11.42
N ASP A 72 -6.66 -15.94 -11.03
CA ASP A 72 -6.43 -16.78 -9.86
C ASP A 72 -5.12 -17.57 -9.95
N ALA A 73 -4.79 -18.11 -11.14
CA ALA A 73 -3.52 -18.78 -11.36
C ALA A 73 -2.31 -17.85 -11.28
N LEU A 74 -2.40 -16.65 -11.85
CA LEU A 74 -1.34 -15.62 -11.75
C LEU A 74 -1.12 -15.17 -10.30
N LEU A 75 -2.21 -14.94 -9.55
CA LEU A 75 -2.14 -14.60 -8.13
C LEU A 75 -1.51 -15.74 -7.32
N ALA A 76 -1.93 -16.98 -7.54
CA ALA A 76 -1.37 -18.14 -6.84
C ALA A 76 0.12 -18.34 -7.11
N ALA A 77 0.59 -18.05 -8.33
CA ALA A 77 2.00 -18.12 -8.68
C ALA A 77 2.85 -17.00 -8.05
N LEU A 78 2.25 -15.84 -7.78
CA LEU A 78 2.93 -14.68 -7.19
C LEU A 78 3.02 -14.78 -5.66
N LEU A 79 2.01 -15.36 -5.00
CA LEU A 79 1.89 -15.41 -3.56
C LEU A 79 3.00 -16.24 -2.90
N PRO A 80 3.41 -15.93 -1.65
CA PRO A 80 4.32 -16.75 -0.89
C PRO A 80 3.80 -18.19 -0.77
N LYS A 81 4.71 -19.17 -0.81
CA LYS A 81 4.36 -20.60 -0.68
C LYS A 81 3.61 -20.83 0.64
N GLY A 82 2.44 -21.46 0.56
CA GLY A 82 1.55 -21.69 1.71
C GLY A 82 0.37 -20.73 1.77
N MET A 83 0.39 -19.66 0.99
CA MET A 83 -0.76 -18.75 0.85
C MET A 83 -1.53 -19.02 -0.46
N ARG A 84 -2.82 -18.73 -0.45
CA ARG A 84 -3.71 -18.86 -1.61
C ARG A 84 -4.56 -17.61 -1.82
N PRO A 85 -5.04 -17.34 -3.04
CA PRO A 85 -6.00 -16.29 -3.29
C PRO A 85 -7.27 -16.46 -2.45
N GLY A 86 -7.75 -15.37 -1.86
CA GLY A 86 -8.98 -15.32 -1.05
C GLY A 86 -10.11 -14.52 -1.71
N GLY A 87 -9.86 -14.00 -2.93
CA GLY A 87 -10.81 -13.24 -3.70
C GLY A 87 -10.41 -11.78 -3.93
N LEU A 88 -11.10 -11.13 -4.86
CA LEU A 88 -10.89 -9.73 -5.23
C LEU A 88 -11.99 -8.84 -4.66
N SER A 89 -11.62 -7.61 -4.34
CA SER A 89 -12.47 -6.50 -3.93
C SER A 89 -12.16 -5.26 -4.79
N SER A 90 -13.00 -4.23 -4.74
CA SER A 90 -12.77 -3.03 -5.55
C SER A 90 -11.75 -2.08 -4.94
N THR A 91 -11.58 -2.08 -3.61
CA THR A 91 -10.67 -1.16 -2.91
C THR A 91 -9.94 -1.84 -1.76
N GLY A 92 -8.78 -1.27 -1.35
CA GLY A 92 -8.04 -1.72 -0.16
C GLY A 92 -8.90 -1.67 1.11
N MET A 93 -9.75 -0.66 1.24
CA MET A 93 -10.68 -0.54 2.37
C MET A 93 -11.70 -1.68 2.40
N GLU A 94 -12.28 -2.03 1.25
CA GLU A 94 -13.24 -3.13 1.13
C GLU A 94 -12.59 -4.47 1.48
N VAL A 95 -11.37 -4.72 1.04
CA VAL A 95 -10.67 -5.97 1.36
C VAL A 95 -10.25 -6.03 2.83
N ALA A 96 -9.92 -4.90 3.48
CA ALA A 96 -9.65 -4.85 4.91
C ALA A 96 -10.91 -5.18 5.74
N GLU A 97 -12.06 -4.59 5.38
CA GLU A 97 -13.36 -4.94 5.97
C GLU A 97 -13.72 -6.42 5.74
N PHE A 98 -13.40 -6.96 4.57
CA PHE A 98 -13.62 -8.38 4.29
C PHE A 98 -12.71 -9.27 5.15
N ALA A 99 -11.44 -8.91 5.33
CA ALA A 99 -10.52 -9.62 6.22
C ALA A 99 -11.02 -9.62 7.68
N MET A 100 -11.60 -8.50 8.15
CA MET A 100 -12.23 -8.45 9.49
C MET A 100 -13.36 -9.48 9.60
N ARG A 101 -14.26 -9.56 8.60
CA ARG A 101 -15.35 -10.54 8.60
C ARG A 101 -14.85 -11.98 8.53
N VAL A 102 -13.83 -12.25 7.72
CA VAL A 102 -13.17 -13.57 7.65
C VAL A 102 -12.60 -13.94 9.02
N ALA A 103 -11.87 -13.03 9.67
CA ALA A 103 -11.29 -13.25 10.98
C ALA A 103 -12.36 -13.50 12.04
N ALA A 104 -13.41 -12.68 12.07
CA ALA A 104 -14.50 -12.83 13.03
C ALA A 104 -15.21 -14.18 12.91
N THR A 105 -15.53 -14.59 11.69
CA THR A 105 -16.20 -15.88 11.46
C THR A 105 -15.29 -17.08 11.65
N HIS A 106 -13.98 -16.94 11.39
CA HIS A 106 -13.01 -18.01 11.60
C HIS A 106 -12.73 -18.25 13.09
N THR A 107 -12.54 -17.18 13.87
CA THR A 107 -12.16 -17.24 15.28
C THR A 107 -13.35 -17.24 16.24
N ALA A 108 -14.56 -16.93 15.77
CA ALA A 108 -15.75 -16.64 16.57
C ALA A 108 -15.53 -15.50 17.58
N ARG A 109 -14.69 -14.51 17.23
CA ARG A 109 -14.37 -13.33 18.04
C ARG A 109 -14.74 -12.06 17.29
N SER A 110 -14.84 -10.92 18.00
CA SER A 110 -15.38 -9.68 17.41
C SER A 110 -14.53 -8.42 17.65
N GLU A 111 -13.40 -8.55 18.35
CA GLU A 111 -12.50 -7.42 18.57
C GLU A 111 -11.32 -7.47 17.57
N PHE A 112 -10.79 -6.30 17.25
CA PHE A 112 -9.65 -6.17 16.32
C PHE A 112 -8.62 -5.23 16.92
N ALA A 113 -7.35 -5.50 16.63
CA ALA A 113 -6.23 -4.63 17.03
C ALA A 113 -5.46 -4.16 15.80
N GLY A 114 -4.86 -2.99 15.89
CA GLY A 114 -3.98 -2.40 14.88
C GLY A 114 -3.03 -1.39 15.51
N PHE A 115 -2.09 -0.90 14.73
CA PHE A 115 -1.13 0.11 15.18
C PHE A 115 -1.60 1.52 14.84
N ALA A 116 -1.32 2.45 15.74
CA ALA A 116 -1.58 3.87 15.53
C ALA A 116 -0.93 4.38 14.23
N ARG A 117 -1.64 5.28 13.54
CA ARG A 117 -1.18 5.92 12.29
C ARG A 117 -0.97 4.98 11.09
N SER A 118 -1.39 3.71 11.20
CA SER A 118 -1.53 2.84 10.02
C SER A 118 -2.63 3.37 9.07
N MET A 119 -2.69 2.82 7.86
CA MET A 119 -3.72 3.17 6.87
C MET A 119 -4.34 1.90 6.28
N HIS A 120 -5.42 1.41 6.90
CA HIS A 120 -6.18 0.27 6.40
C HIS A 120 -7.45 0.68 5.64
N GLY A 121 -7.74 1.98 5.59
CA GLY A 121 -8.89 2.55 4.91
C GLY A 121 -9.55 3.68 5.69
N LYS A 122 -10.67 4.19 5.16
CA LYS A 122 -11.43 5.32 5.72
C LYS A 122 -12.89 4.96 6.00
N SER A 123 -13.25 3.67 6.05
CA SER A 123 -14.55 3.22 6.56
C SER A 123 -14.61 3.41 8.09
N ALA A 124 -15.79 3.28 8.66
CA ALA A 124 -15.97 3.40 10.10
C ALA A 124 -15.05 2.48 10.90
N MET A 125 -14.90 1.22 10.46
CA MET A 125 -14.05 0.24 11.14
C MET A 125 -12.56 0.46 10.86
N THR A 126 -12.19 0.60 9.59
CA THR A 126 -10.77 0.71 9.20
C THR A 126 -10.14 2.02 9.69
N ALA A 127 -10.88 3.14 9.66
CA ALA A 127 -10.40 4.41 10.20
C ALA A 127 -10.20 4.33 11.72
N ALA A 128 -11.17 3.76 12.44
CA ALA A 128 -11.10 3.63 13.89
C ALA A 128 -10.00 2.65 14.36
N LEU A 129 -9.59 1.72 13.51
CA LEU A 129 -8.47 0.82 13.78
C LEU A 129 -7.09 1.51 13.67
N CYS A 130 -7.02 2.66 12.99
CA CYS A 130 -5.76 3.35 12.71
C CYS A 130 -5.60 4.66 13.46
N TRP A 131 -6.71 5.41 13.65
CA TRP A 131 -6.66 6.79 14.11
C TRP A 131 -7.44 6.99 15.41
N ALA A 132 -6.74 7.51 16.42
CA ALA A 132 -7.31 7.78 17.72
C ALA A 132 -8.47 8.78 17.68
N ASN A 133 -8.52 9.69 16.71
CA ASN A 133 -9.53 10.71 16.50
C ASN A 133 -10.56 10.36 15.43
N ALA A 134 -10.69 9.08 15.05
CA ALA A 134 -11.73 8.64 14.13
C ALA A 134 -13.12 9.03 14.70
N PRO A 135 -14.04 9.57 13.84
CA PRO A 135 -15.33 10.08 14.28
C PRO A 135 -16.23 8.99 14.85
N LEU A 136 -16.04 7.75 14.44
CA LEU A 136 -16.73 6.57 14.99
C LEU A 136 -15.68 5.63 15.57
N ARG A 137 -15.81 5.27 16.84
CA ARG A 137 -14.88 4.36 17.54
C ARG A 137 -15.65 3.26 18.27
N PRO A 138 -15.95 2.16 17.61
CA PRO A 138 -16.50 0.98 18.26
C PRO A 138 -15.56 0.47 19.36
N ASN A 139 -16.11 0.07 20.52
CA ASN A 139 -15.34 -0.48 21.64
C ASN A 139 -14.58 -1.78 21.28
N ALA A 140 -14.91 -2.39 20.15
CA ALA A 140 -14.28 -3.59 19.64
C ALA A 140 -12.91 -3.33 18.96
N LEU A 141 -12.44 -2.08 18.88
CA LEU A 141 -11.21 -1.72 18.18
C LEU A 141 -10.15 -1.20 19.13
N HIS A 142 -8.95 -1.79 19.05
CA HIS A 142 -7.82 -1.51 19.91
C HIS A 142 -6.64 -0.96 19.10
N VAL A 143 -6.29 0.28 19.32
CA VAL A 143 -5.15 0.95 18.67
C VAL A 143 -3.97 0.91 19.63
N LEU A 144 -2.92 0.19 19.25
CA LEU A 144 -1.65 0.11 19.97
C LEU A 144 -0.67 1.18 19.45
N PRO A 145 0.26 1.68 20.26
CA PRO A 145 1.32 2.56 19.77
C PRO A 145 2.21 1.83 18.76
N PHE A 146 2.98 2.60 17.98
CA PHE A 146 3.96 2.04 17.05
C PHE A 146 5.39 2.45 17.43
N VAL A 147 6.40 1.94 16.71
CA VAL A 147 7.82 2.03 17.05
C VAL A 147 8.40 3.44 17.08
N ASP A 148 7.70 4.42 16.55
CA ASP A 148 8.07 5.83 16.66
C ASP A 148 7.54 6.51 17.95
N GLU A 149 6.73 5.80 18.73
CA GLU A 149 6.21 6.27 20.02
C GLU A 149 6.89 5.57 21.20
N VAL A 150 7.03 4.24 21.12
CA VAL A 150 7.61 3.40 22.18
C VAL A 150 8.43 2.27 21.58
N GLY A 151 9.33 1.66 22.37
CA GLY A 151 10.17 0.56 21.91
C GLY A 151 9.39 -0.72 21.60
N GLU A 152 9.93 -1.56 20.71
CA GLU A 152 9.33 -2.81 20.25
C GLU A 152 8.94 -3.75 21.41
N ALA A 153 9.77 -3.88 22.43
CA ALA A 153 9.50 -4.74 23.59
C ALA A 153 8.23 -4.29 24.35
N THR A 154 8.04 -2.97 24.52
CA THR A 154 6.84 -2.41 25.16
C THR A 154 5.59 -2.69 24.34
N ILE A 155 5.69 -2.56 22.99
CA ILE A 155 4.57 -2.84 22.09
C ILE A 155 4.17 -4.32 22.17
N LEU A 156 5.15 -5.23 22.16
CA LEU A 156 4.89 -6.67 22.27
C LEU A 156 4.22 -7.03 23.60
N GLN A 157 4.61 -6.40 24.70
CA GLN A 157 3.96 -6.58 25.99
C GLN A 157 2.50 -6.10 25.96
N LEU A 158 2.25 -4.88 25.44
CA LEU A 158 0.89 -4.35 25.30
C LEU A 158 0.01 -5.23 24.40
N LEU A 159 0.59 -5.78 23.33
CA LEU A 159 -0.10 -6.71 22.45
C LEU A 159 -0.45 -8.00 23.18
N ASP A 160 0.51 -8.63 23.87
CA ASP A 160 0.30 -9.86 24.63
C ASP A 160 -0.82 -9.68 25.67
N ASP A 161 -0.78 -8.59 26.46
CA ASP A 161 -1.82 -8.28 27.45
C ASP A 161 -3.20 -8.13 26.79
N ARG A 162 -3.28 -7.54 25.59
CA ARG A 162 -4.53 -7.42 24.85
C ARG A 162 -5.02 -8.78 24.34
N LEU A 163 -4.12 -9.58 23.78
CA LEU A 163 -4.47 -10.88 23.21
C LEU A 163 -4.90 -11.92 24.26
N ARG A 164 -4.36 -11.85 25.48
CA ARG A 164 -4.78 -12.69 26.63
C ARG A 164 -6.26 -12.59 26.96
N THR A 165 -6.95 -11.52 26.55
CA THR A 165 -8.41 -11.41 26.73
C THR A 165 -9.19 -12.48 25.98
N GLY A 166 -8.58 -13.13 24.96
CA GLY A 166 -9.23 -14.12 24.12
C GLY A 166 -10.34 -13.58 23.21
N ARG A 167 -10.47 -12.23 23.09
CA ARG A 167 -11.56 -11.60 22.32
C ARG A 167 -11.14 -11.05 20.98
N VAL A 168 -9.83 -10.87 20.73
CA VAL A 168 -9.29 -10.29 19.51
C VAL A 168 -9.31 -11.33 18.39
N ALA A 169 -10.04 -11.04 17.30
CA ALA A 169 -10.15 -11.87 16.11
C ALA A 169 -8.91 -11.74 15.23
N ALA A 170 -8.42 -10.49 15.04
CA ALA A 170 -7.24 -10.24 14.21
C ALA A 170 -6.45 -9.02 14.68
N MET A 171 -5.13 -9.08 14.43
CA MET A 171 -4.19 -7.98 14.54
C MET A 171 -3.78 -7.53 13.13
N PHE A 172 -4.02 -6.25 12.82
CA PHE A 172 -3.68 -5.64 11.53
C PHE A 172 -2.32 -4.93 11.61
N VAL A 173 -1.47 -5.20 10.64
CA VAL A 173 -0.09 -4.70 10.55
C VAL A 173 0.17 -4.13 9.17
N GLU A 174 0.58 -2.86 9.10
CA GLU A 174 1.18 -2.27 7.90
C GLU A 174 2.72 -2.39 8.05
N PRO A 175 3.43 -3.17 7.20
CA PRO A 175 4.87 -3.44 7.42
C PRO A 175 5.74 -2.18 7.34
N ILE A 176 5.38 -1.25 6.46
CA ILE A 176 5.93 0.10 6.42
C ILE A 176 4.73 1.04 6.42
N GLN A 177 4.58 1.82 7.46
CA GLN A 177 3.45 2.74 7.60
C GLN A 177 3.58 3.92 6.63
N GLY A 178 2.97 3.80 5.46
CA GLY A 178 3.06 4.79 4.39
C GLY A 178 2.49 6.16 4.77
N SER A 179 1.48 6.20 5.64
CA SER A 179 0.89 7.44 6.17
C SER A 179 1.61 7.98 7.39
N ASN A 180 2.47 7.18 8.04
CA ASN A 180 3.29 7.57 9.17
C ASN A 180 4.77 7.64 8.78
N ARG A 181 5.10 8.44 7.79
CA ARG A 181 6.48 8.82 7.44
C ARG A 181 7.41 7.62 7.16
N ALA A 182 6.85 6.53 6.63
CA ALA A 182 7.54 5.26 6.34
C ALA A 182 8.22 4.62 7.56
N HIS A 183 7.67 4.79 8.76
CA HIS A 183 8.14 4.06 9.93
C HIS A 183 7.92 2.56 9.73
N GLN A 184 8.90 1.78 10.14
CA GLN A 184 8.89 0.33 10.11
C GLN A 184 9.59 -0.22 11.35
N ALA A 185 9.18 -1.40 11.78
CA ALA A 185 9.82 -2.14 12.87
C ALA A 185 10.89 -3.11 12.35
N SER A 186 11.57 -3.78 13.26
CA SER A 186 12.52 -4.85 12.90
C SER A 186 11.78 -6.09 12.37
N ILE A 187 12.49 -6.92 11.60
CA ILE A 187 11.95 -8.22 11.14
C ILE A 187 11.54 -9.09 12.34
N GLY A 188 12.38 -9.14 13.36
CA GLY A 188 12.09 -9.92 14.59
C GLY A 188 10.83 -9.45 15.33
N PHE A 189 10.54 -8.14 15.29
CA PHE A 189 9.29 -7.61 15.83
C PHE A 189 8.05 -8.17 15.10
N TYR A 190 8.05 -8.14 13.77
CA TYR A 190 6.92 -8.67 13.00
C TYR A 190 6.73 -10.17 13.19
N GLU A 191 7.81 -10.93 13.26
CA GLU A 191 7.75 -12.37 13.57
C GLU A 191 7.21 -12.62 14.98
N SER A 192 7.60 -11.80 15.95
CA SER A 192 7.07 -11.85 17.32
C SER A 192 5.58 -11.53 17.37
N VAL A 193 5.11 -10.52 16.60
CA VAL A 193 3.67 -10.20 16.48
C VAL A 193 2.90 -11.41 15.92
N ILE A 194 3.39 -12.04 14.85
CA ILE A 194 2.74 -13.23 14.28
C ILE A 194 2.70 -14.38 15.30
N HIS A 195 3.81 -14.60 16.00
CA HIS A 195 3.91 -15.65 17.02
C HIS A 195 2.92 -15.43 18.17
N LEU A 196 2.87 -14.21 18.75
CA LEU A 196 1.90 -13.86 19.80
C LEU A 196 0.45 -14.04 19.31
N CYS A 197 0.13 -13.60 18.11
CA CYS A 197 -1.20 -13.81 17.54
C CYS A 197 -1.56 -15.30 17.52
N ARG A 198 -0.67 -16.16 17.03
CA ARG A 198 -0.89 -17.61 16.99
C ARG A 198 -1.04 -18.23 18.38
N GLN A 199 -0.22 -17.84 19.35
CA GLN A 199 -0.31 -18.33 20.73
C GLN A 199 -1.69 -18.08 21.33
N HIS A 200 -2.32 -16.95 20.98
CA HIS A 200 -3.62 -16.55 21.51
C HIS A 200 -4.80 -16.89 20.56
N GLY A 201 -4.56 -17.58 19.45
CA GLY A 201 -5.60 -17.90 18.46
C GLY A 201 -6.21 -16.66 17.79
N THR A 202 -5.44 -15.60 17.65
CA THR A 202 -5.74 -14.37 16.91
C THR A 202 -5.10 -14.49 15.53
N LEU A 203 -5.74 -13.98 14.47
CA LEU A 203 -5.14 -13.98 13.14
C LEU A 203 -4.23 -12.75 12.94
N ALA A 204 -3.02 -12.96 12.42
CA ALA A 204 -2.14 -11.89 11.97
C ALA A 204 -2.50 -11.50 10.53
N VAL A 205 -2.85 -10.23 10.29
CA VAL A 205 -3.24 -9.67 8.99
C VAL A 205 -2.23 -8.62 8.58
N PHE A 206 -1.46 -8.89 7.52
CA PHE A 206 -0.50 -7.94 6.99
C PHE A 206 -1.09 -7.16 5.83
N ASP A 207 -1.15 -5.84 5.99
CA ASP A 207 -1.63 -4.94 4.95
C ASP A 207 -0.47 -4.48 4.06
N GLU A 208 -0.33 -5.16 2.95
CA GLU A 208 0.65 -4.86 1.90
C GLU A 208 0.05 -4.04 0.74
N THR A 209 -1.02 -3.31 1.01
CA THR A 209 -1.66 -2.44 0.01
C THR A 209 -0.67 -1.47 -0.64
N LEU A 210 0.31 -0.98 0.12
CA LEU A 210 1.36 -0.09 -0.40
C LEU A 210 2.71 -0.80 -0.58
N THR A 211 3.05 -1.74 0.28
CA THR A 211 4.38 -2.37 0.35
C THR A 211 4.55 -3.56 -0.59
N GLY A 212 3.45 -4.18 -1.01
CA GLY A 212 3.44 -5.36 -1.87
C GLY A 212 3.72 -5.07 -3.34
N LEU A 213 3.71 -6.13 -4.14
CA LEU A 213 3.90 -6.09 -5.59
C LEU A 213 5.21 -5.41 -5.98
N TYR A 214 6.31 -5.87 -5.35
CA TYR A 214 7.69 -5.42 -5.57
C TYR A 214 8.01 -4.00 -5.09
N ARG A 215 7.06 -3.24 -4.52
CA ARG A 215 7.29 -1.87 -4.06
C ARG A 215 8.51 -1.74 -3.14
N THR A 216 8.75 -2.73 -2.28
CA THR A 216 9.85 -2.74 -1.31
C THR A 216 11.00 -3.68 -1.68
N GLY A 217 11.03 -4.18 -2.91
CA GLY A 217 12.05 -5.08 -3.47
C GLY A 217 11.52 -6.48 -3.77
N PRO A 218 11.24 -7.36 -2.80
CA PRO A 218 10.60 -8.65 -3.06
C PRO A 218 9.15 -8.48 -3.46
N ALA A 219 8.51 -9.54 -3.99
CA ALA A 219 7.12 -9.51 -4.40
C ALA A 219 6.20 -8.98 -3.29
N PHE A 220 6.42 -9.40 -2.06
CA PHE A 220 5.77 -8.89 -0.87
C PHE A 220 6.78 -8.64 0.25
N TYR A 221 6.49 -7.70 1.14
CA TYR A 221 7.35 -7.44 2.31
C TYR A 221 7.50 -8.69 3.17
N VAL A 222 6.41 -9.46 3.34
CA VAL A 222 6.41 -10.71 4.12
C VAL A 222 7.35 -11.78 3.58
N ASN A 223 7.83 -11.69 2.35
CA ASN A 223 8.89 -12.57 1.83
C ASN A 223 10.24 -12.39 2.56
N ARG A 224 10.38 -11.36 3.41
CA ARG A 224 11.55 -11.12 4.28
C ARG A 224 11.46 -11.86 5.62
N LEU A 225 10.26 -12.32 5.96
CA LEU A 225 9.97 -12.98 7.24
C LEU A 225 10.21 -14.48 7.11
N SER A 226 10.67 -15.12 8.18
CA SER A 226 10.75 -16.57 8.27
C SER A 226 9.39 -17.22 8.53
N THR A 227 8.43 -16.44 9.02
CA THR A 227 7.07 -16.86 9.36
C THR A 227 6.05 -15.99 8.65
N LEU A 228 5.16 -16.58 7.86
CA LEU A 228 4.12 -15.85 7.14
C LEU A 228 2.94 -15.50 8.06
N PRO A 229 2.25 -14.37 7.83
CA PRO A 229 0.99 -14.06 8.50
C PRO A 229 -0.14 -15.00 8.04
N ASP A 230 -1.25 -14.97 8.75
CA ASP A 230 -2.43 -15.80 8.42
C ASP A 230 -3.23 -15.22 7.25
N MET A 231 -3.20 -13.90 7.09
CA MET A 231 -3.82 -13.17 5.98
C MET A 231 -2.92 -12.04 5.48
N MET A 232 -3.04 -11.71 4.21
CA MET A 232 -2.34 -10.59 3.60
C MET A 232 -3.29 -9.83 2.65
N LEU A 233 -3.31 -8.50 2.77
CA LEU A 233 -4.06 -7.60 1.88
C LEU A 233 -3.10 -6.96 0.91
N PHE A 234 -3.48 -6.81 -0.36
CA PHE A 234 -2.71 -6.05 -1.34
C PHE A 234 -3.64 -5.43 -2.39
N ALA A 235 -3.29 -4.25 -2.85
CA ALA A 235 -4.11 -3.44 -3.75
C ALA A 235 -3.22 -2.55 -4.63
N LYS A 236 -3.55 -1.28 -4.77
CA LYS A 236 -2.78 -0.23 -5.47
C LYS A 236 -2.11 -0.72 -6.77
N SER A 237 -0.85 -1.18 -6.66
CA SER A 237 -0.07 -1.67 -7.81
C SER A 237 -0.74 -2.84 -8.54
N LEU A 238 -1.68 -3.57 -7.92
CA LEU A 238 -2.35 -4.74 -8.49
C LEU A 238 -3.11 -4.43 -9.78
N GLY A 239 -3.78 -3.29 -9.84
CA GLY A 239 -4.51 -2.83 -11.02
C GLY A 239 -3.78 -1.74 -11.81
N ASN A 240 -2.57 -1.38 -11.40
CA ASN A 240 -1.79 -0.28 -11.98
C ASN A 240 -2.63 1.00 -12.22
N GLY A 241 -3.37 1.43 -11.20
CA GLY A 241 -4.27 2.59 -11.25
C GLY A 241 -5.75 2.24 -11.41
N PHE A 242 -6.09 1.02 -11.84
CA PHE A 242 -7.48 0.55 -11.83
C PHE A 242 -7.88 0.07 -10.42
N PRO A 243 -9.10 0.42 -9.92
CA PRO A 243 -9.55 0.03 -8.59
C PRO A 243 -9.71 -1.48 -8.44
N VAL A 244 -8.81 -2.10 -7.71
CA VAL A 244 -8.86 -3.53 -7.36
C VAL A 244 -7.96 -3.80 -6.14
N ALA A 245 -8.38 -4.75 -5.32
CA ALA A 245 -7.63 -5.25 -4.17
C ALA A 245 -7.83 -6.75 -4.04
N SER A 246 -6.92 -7.43 -3.37
CA SER A 246 -6.96 -8.87 -3.15
C SER A 246 -6.66 -9.23 -1.70
N LEU A 247 -7.31 -10.29 -1.23
CA LEU A 247 -6.99 -10.99 0.00
C LEU A 247 -6.20 -12.25 -0.34
N ALA A 248 -5.10 -12.49 0.37
CA ALA A 248 -4.44 -13.80 0.41
C ALA A 248 -4.59 -14.41 1.80
N LEU A 249 -4.69 -15.73 1.85
CA LEU A 249 -4.98 -16.50 3.05
C LEU A 249 -3.97 -17.63 3.21
N ASP A 250 -3.53 -17.88 4.44
CA ASP A 250 -2.93 -19.16 4.79
C ASP A 250 -3.91 -20.32 4.50
N ALA A 251 -3.39 -21.49 4.16
CA ALA A 251 -4.20 -22.65 3.80
C ALA A 251 -5.20 -23.08 4.89
N GLN A 252 -4.92 -22.77 6.16
CA GLN A 252 -5.76 -23.12 7.31
C GLN A 252 -6.91 -22.14 7.51
N VAL A 253 -6.80 -20.90 7.03
CA VAL A 253 -7.86 -19.88 7.17
C VAL A 253 -8.97 -20.15 6.15
N ARG A 254 -10.20 -20.32 6.64
CA ARG A 254 -11.38 -20.60 5.79
C ARG A 254 -12.29 -19.38 5.70
N ILE A 255 -12.72 -19.08 4.48
CA ILE A 255 -13.81 -18.13 4.24
C ILE A 255 -15.13 -18.89 4.42
N ARG A 256 -15.91 -18.49 5.42
CA ARG A 256 -17.25 -19.03 5.68
C ARG A 256 -18.30 -18.16 4.98
N PRO A 257 -19.49 -18.70 4.64
CA PRO A 257 -20.58 -17.92 4.04
C PRO A 257 -20.98 -16.69 4.86
N GLU A 258 -20.91 -16.80 6.19
CA GLU A 258 -21.24 -15.74 7.15
C GLU A 258 -20.28 -14.53 7.05
N ALA A 259 -19.10 -14.70 6.47
CA ALA A 259 -18.17 -13.59 6.17
C ALA A 259 -18.67 -12.71 5.03
N LEU A 260 -19.78 -13.05 4.37
CA LEU A 260 -20.38 -12.31 3.25
C LEU A 260 -19.35 -11.94 2.18
N PRO A 261 -18.72 -12.93 1.51
CA PRO A 261 -17.66 -12.68 0.54
C PRO A 261 -18.19 -11.96 -0.70
N GLY A 262 -17.39 -11.03 -1.21
CA GLY A 262 -17.65 -10.29 -2.44
C GLY A 262 -18.64 -9.14 -2.27
N SER A 263 -18.78 -8.38 -3.35
CA SER A 263 -19.78 -7.33 -3.56
C SER A 263 -20.20 -7.37 -5.03
N THR A 264 -21.16 -6.53 -5.44
CA THR A 264 -21.62 -6.45 -6.84
C THR A 264 -20.48 -6.21 -7.83
N PHE A 265 -19.47 -5.44 -7.43
CA PHE A 265 -18.35 -5.06 -8.26
C PHE A 265 -17.06 -5.84 -7.99
N SER A 266 -17.07 -6.75 -7.02
CA SER A 266 -15.91 -7.61 -6.76
C SER A 266 -15.60 -8.46 -8.00
N ALA A 267 -14.31 -8.55 -8.35
CA ALA A 267 -13.85 -9.31 -9.51
C ALA A 267 -14.58 -8.96 -10.82
N ASN A 268 -14.97 -7.68 -11.01
CA ASN A 268 -15.56 -7.25 -12.27
C ASN A 268 -14.60 -7.44 -13.44
N ALA A 269 -15.13 -7.56 -14.64
CA ALA A 269 -14.34 -7.95 -15.80
C ALA A 269 -13.21 -6.96 -16.16
N LEU A 270 -13.40 -5.65 -15.92
CA LEU A 270 -12.34 -4.66 -16.11
C LEU A 270 -11.24 -4.80 -15.04
N ALA A 271 -11.59 -5.07 -13.78
CA ALA A 271 -10.61 -5.34 -12.73
C ALA A 271 -9.77 -6.58 -13.06
N LEU A 272 -10.42 -7.67 -13.52
CA LEU A 272 -9.72 -8.87 -13.96
C LEU A 272 -8.78 -8.57 -15.13
N ALA A 273 -9.19 -7.76 -16.13
CA ALA A 273 -8.33 -7.37 -17.25
C ALA A 273 -7.13 -6.53 -16.80
N ALA A 274 -7.35 -5.59 -15.86
CA ALA A 274 -6.26 -4.79 -15.28
C ALA A 274 -5.26 -5.67 -14.52
N VAL A 275 -5.74 -6.58 -13.68
CA VAL A 275 -4.88 -7.50 -12.90
C VAL A 275 -4.08 -8.43 -13.81
N GLU A 276 -4.75 -9.09 -14.77
CA GLU A 276 -4.09 -9.98 -15.74
C GLU A 276 -2.95 -9.26 -16.47
N ALA A 277 -3.25 -8.10 -17.07
CA ALA A 277 -2.26 -7.34 -17.81
C ALA A 277 -1.11 -6.85 -16.89
N THR A 278 -1.43 -6.36 -15.70
CA THR A 278 -0.45 -5.88 -14.73
C THR A 278 0.48 -7.01 -14.29
N LEU A 279 -0.07 -8.14 -13.87
CA LEU A 279 0.74 -9.28 -13.40
C LEU A 279 1.57 -9.91 -14.53
N THR A 280 1.03 -9.96 -15.77
CA THR A 280 1.78 -10.41 -16.94
C THR A 280 2.99 -9.52 -17.21
N VAL A 281 2.82 -8.19 -17.16
CA VAL A 281 3.93 -7.23 -17.29
C VAL A 281 4.95 -7.42 -16.17
N MET A 282 4.48 -7.52 -14.92
CA MET A 282 5.34 -7.69 -13.76
C MET A 282 6.18 -8.97 -13.83
N ALA A 283 5.59 -10.06 -14.30
CA ALA A 283 6.30 -11.35 -14.46
C ALA A 283 7.40 -11.31 -15.55
N ALA A 284 7.24 -10.45 -16.57
CA ALA A 284 8.21 -10.29 -17.64
C ALA A 284 9.36 -9.31 -17.32
N MET A 285 9.33 -8.62 -16.16
CA MET A 285 10.28 -7.58 -15.80
C MET A 285 11.15 -7.98 -14.61
N PRO A 286 12.44 -7.58 -14.58
CA PRO A 286 13.31 -7.77 -13.42
C PRO A 286 13.02 -6.72 -12.33
N LEU A 287 11.77 -6.71 -11.79
CA LEU A 287 11.29 -5.66 -10.89
C LEU A 287 12.12 -5.50 -9.62
N ALA A 288 12.56 -6.60 -9.02
CA ALA A 288 13.41 -6.53 -7.83
C ALA A 288 14.71 -5.76 -8.10
N ALA A 289 15.35 -5.99 -9.24
CA ALA A 289 16.58 -5.27 -9.63
C ALA A 289 16.29 -3.81 -9.95
N ARG A 290 15.18 -3.50 -10.63
CA ARG A 290 14.77 -2.11 -10.89
C ARG A 290 14.50 -1.34 -9.60
N VAL A 291 13.81 -1.95 -8.65
CA VAL A 291 13.52 -1.34 -7.34
C VAL A 291 14.79 -1.16 -6.52
N ALA A 292 15.76 -2.09 -6.59
CA ALA A 292 17.07 -1.93 -5.97
C ALA A 292 17.86 -0.74 -6.57
N ALA A 293 17.78 -0.54 -7.88
CA ALA A 293 18.39 0.61 -8.54
C ALA A 293 17.74 1.94 -8.11
N ILE A 294 16.40 1.98 -7.98
CA ILE A 294 15.67 3.11 -7.42
C ILE A 294 16.15 3.41 -5.99
N GLU A 295 16.21 2.39 -5.14
CA GLU A 295 16.69 2.49 -3.75
C GLU A 295 18.09 3.10 -3.70
N THR A 296 19.02 2.61 -4.51
CA THR A 296 20.39 3.14 -4.61
C THR A 296 20.40 4.63 -4.99
N THR A 297 19.60 5.02 -6.00
CA THR A 297 19.52 6.42 -6.46
C THR A 297 18.95 7.34 -5.38
N VAL A 298 17.91 6.89 -4.66
CA VAL A 298 17.29 7.69 -3.59
C VAL A 298 18.21 7.78 -2.37
N LEU A 299 18.91 6.70 -2.01
CA LEU A 299 19.87 6.70 -0.91
C LEU A 299 21.07 7.64 -1.16
N ALA A 300 21.42 7.91 -2.39
CA ALA A 300 22.48 8.88 -2.71
C ALA A 300 22.17 10.30 -2.22
N MET A 301 20.89 10.64 -1.98
CA MET A 301 20.49 11.91 -1.37
C MET A 301 20.76 11.98 0.15
N HIS A 302 20.98 10.84 0.82
CA HIS A 302 20.95 10.73 2.29
C HIS A 302 21.87 11.74 2.99
N GLY A 303 23.13 11.83 2.58
CA GLY A 303 24.10 12.72 3.21
C GLY A 303 23.72 14.19 3.11
N ALA A 304 23.29 14.64 1.93
CA ALA A 304 22.85 16.02 1.72
C ALA A 304 21.58 16.38 2.49
N LEU A 305 20.61 15.46 2.52
CA LEU A 305 19.36 15.62 3.29
C LEU A 305 19.64 15.68 4.80
N GLN A 306 20.49 14.78 5.32
CA GLN A 306 20.89 14.76 6.72
C GLN A 306 21.61 16.08 7.12
N ALA A 307 22.53 16.57 6.28
CA ALA A 307 23.20 17.84 6.51
C ALA A 307 22.25 19.04 6.54
N SER A 308 21.12 18.95 5.84
CA SER A 308 20.06 19.97 5.87
C SER A 308 19.04 19.78 7.01
N GLY A 309 19.26 18.81 7.90
CA GLY A 309 18.41 18.58 9.09
C GLY A 309 17.08 17.91 8.78
N VAL A 310 16.97 17.17 7.67
CA VAL A 310 15.80 16.34 7.36
C VAL A 310 16.15 14.85 7.39
N THR A 311 15.19 14.01 7.69
CA THR A 311 15.40 12.57 7.79
C THR A 311 14.83 11.84 6.58
N LEU A 312 15.66 11.06 5.88
CA LEU A 312 15.23 10.16 4.82
C LEU A 312 14.94 8.77 5.42
N ARG A 313 13.73 8.25 5.19
CA ARG A 313 13.31 6.94 5.69
C ARG A 313 12.51 6.20 4.64
N GLY A 314 12.73 4.90 4.51
CA GLY A 314 12.00 4.09 3.54
C GLY A 314 12.78 2.87 3.06
N ARG A 315 12.28 2.26 1.98
CA ARG A 315 12.87 1.07 1.36
C ARG A 315 12.36 0.89 -0.07
N GLY A 316 13.23 0.42 -0.95
CA GLY A 316 12.88 0.12 -2.34
C GLY A 316 12.38 1.35 -3.10
N ALA A 317 11.13 1.33 -3.54
CA ALA A 317 10.46 2.44 -4.20
C ALA A 317 9.40 3.11 -3.30
N LEU A 318 9.60 3.11 -1.98
CA LEU A 318 8.75 3.79 -0.98
C LEU A 318 9.64 4.55 0.00
N TRP A 319 9.61 5.87 -0.08
CA TRP A 319 10.44 6.75 0.74
C TRP A 319 9.66 7.93 1.30
N CYS A 320 10.10 8.42 2.45
CA CYS A 320 9.62 9.66 3.05
C CYS A 320 10.81 10.53 3.46
N ILE A 321 10.70 11.83 3.20
CA ILE A 321 11.59 12.88 3.69
C ILE A 321 10.82 13.57 4.81
N GLU A 322 11.28 13.41 6.05
CA GLU A 322 10.64 13.95 7.24
C GLU A 322 11.30 15.25 7.67
N PHE A 323 10.49 16.24 7.97
CA PHE A 323 10.88 17.59 8.41
C PHE A 323 10.49 17.80 9.88
N ASN A 324 11.31 18.53 10.61
CA ASN A 324 10.99 18.94 11.98
C ASN A 324 9.84 19.95 12.01
N GLU A 325 9.76 20.84 11.00
CA GLU A 325 8.78 21.90 10.92
C GLU A 325 7.79 21.72 9.77
N PRO A 326 6.47 21.73 10.05
CA PRO A 326 5.43 21.64 9.02
C PRO A 326 5.51 22.74 7.96
N THR A 327 5.92 23.94 8.35
CA THR A 327 6.07 25.10 7.45
C THR A 327 7.16 24.84 6.41
N ARG A 328 8.30 24.29 6.83
CA ARG A 328 9.40 23.92 5.91
C ARG A 328 8.95 22.81 4.96
N CYS A 329 8.24 21.81 5.45
CA CYS A 329 7.70 20.74 4.60
C CYS A 329 6.82 21.32 3.48
N ARG A 330 5.89 22.23 3.82
CA ARG A 330 5.03 22.89 2.83
C ARG A 330 5.82 23.77 1.84
N SER A 331 6.81 24.51 2.30
CA SER A 331 7.67 25.32 1.43
C SER A 331 8.45 24.48 0.44
N VAL A 332 9.07 23.39 0.89
CA VAL A 332 9.79 22.43 0.02
C VAL A 332 8.83 21.78 -0.97
N HIS A 333 7.65 21.35 -0.53
CA HIS A 333 6.62 20.79 -1.43
C HIS A 333 6.22 21.78 -2.54
N ALA A 334 6.01 23.07 -2.20
CA ALA A 334 5.69 24.09 -3.18
C ALA A 334 6.84 24.35 -4.16
N ALA A 335 8.08 24.38 -3.66
CA ALA A 335 9.28 24.54 -4.48
C ALA A 335 9.47 23.37 -5.46
N LEU A 336 9.25 22.12 -5.02
CA LEU A 336 9.31 20.94 -5.87
C LEU A 336 8.26 21.00 -6.99
N ARG A 337 7.03 21.36 -6.65
CA ARG A 337 5.96 21.54 -7.64
C ARG A 337 6.30 22.62 -8.67
N ALA A 338 6.91 23.74 -8.25
CA ALA A 338 7.39 24.79 -9.14
C ALA A 338 8.56 24.29 -10.01
N ALA A 339 9.45 23.46 -9.47
CA ALA A 339 10.56 22.84 -10.19
C ALA A 339 10.16 21.67 -11.10
N GLY A 340 8.87 21.34 -11.19
CA GLY A 340 8.38 20.28 -12.08
C GLY A 340 8.46 18.87 -11.48
N VAL A 341 8.41 18.73 -10.15
CA VAL A 341 8.34 17.43 -9.48
C VAL A 341 7.06 17.33 -8.66
N LEU A 342 6.24 16.31 -8.96
CA LEU A 342 5.01 16.00 -8.22
C LEU A 342 5.30 14.95 -7.14
N VAL A 343 4.99 15.31 -5.90
CA VAL A 343 5.13 14.46 -4.71
C VAL A 343 3.94 14.64 -3.80
N SER A 344 3.60 13.64 -2.99
CA SER A 344 2.60 13.84 -1.94
C SER A 344 3.24 14.44 -0.69
N CYS A 345 2.48 15.34 -0.04
CA CYS A 345 2.89 15.99 1.20
C CYS A 345 1.87 15.67 2.31
N THR A 346 2.36 15.32 3.48
CA THR A 346 1.61 15.25 4.73
C THR A 346 2.00 16.45 5.61
N ASP A 347 1.60 16.46 6.87
CA ASP A 347 1.92 17.56 7.79
C ASP A 347 3.44 17.84 7.86
N ARG A 348 4.26 16.80 8.00
CA ARG A 348 5.72 16.90 8.19
C ARG A 348 6.55 16.05 7.25
N ALA A 349 5.97 15.46 6.21
CA ALA A 349 6.72 14.59 5.33
C ALA A 349 6.30 14.69 3.87
N ILE A 350 7.28 14.63 3.01
CA ILE A 350 7.15 14.42 1.57
C ILE A 350 7.35 12.93 1.32
N ARG A 351 6.41 12.30 0.61
CA ARG A 351 6.49 10.89 0.25
C ARG A 351 6.81 10.72 -1.23
N LEU A 352 7.74 9.82 -1.50
CA LEU A 352 8.19 9.43 -2.83
C LEU A 352 7.80 7.96 -3.06
N VAL A 353 7.03 7.71 -4.11
CA VAL A 353 6.61 6.36 -4.53
C VAL A 353 6.80 6.18 -6.04
N PRO A 354 8.04 6.32 -6.56
CA PRO A 354 8.32 6.28 -7.99
C PRO A 354 7.84 4.99 -8.65
N ALA A 355 7.58 5.05 -9.95
CA ALA A 355 7.28 3.87 -10.76
C ALA A 355 8.52 2.96 -10.84
N ALA A 356 8.29 1.63 -10.87
CA ALA A 356 9.38 0.68 -11.14
C ALA A 356 9.99 0.85 -12.55
N THR A 357 9.23 1.47 -13.45
CA THR A 357 9.61 1.74 -14.83
C THR A 357 10.18 3.13 -15.05
N ILE A 358 10.37 3.92 -13.99
CA ILE A 358 10.94 5.27 -14.13
C ILE A 358 12.29 5.23 -14.81
N GLU A 359 12.50 6.10 -15.78
CA GLU A 359 13.79 6.25 -16.44
C GLU A 359 14.85 6.75 -15.43
N PRO A 360 16.04 6.14 -15.37
CA PRO A 360 17.08 6.52 -14.40
C PRO A 360 17.44 8.00 -14.42
N ALA A 361 17.49 8.62 -15.60
CA ALA A 361 17.79 10.05 -15.75
C ALA A 361 16.70 10.93 -15.12
N LEU A 362 15.41 10.58 -15.29
CA LEU A 362 14.30 11.32 -14.66
C LEU A 362 14.32 11.19 -13.14
N LEU A 363 14.64 10.00 -12.62
CA LEU A 363 14.76 9.82 -11.17
C LEU A 363 15.93 10.62 -10.61
N GLN A 364 17.09 10.62 -11.28
CA GLN A 364 18.24 11.41 -10.89
C GLN A 364 17.95 12.92 -10.90
N GLU A 365 17.29 13.42 -11.95
CA GLU A 365 16.83 14.80 -12.04
C GLU A 365 15.91 15.18 -10.88
N ALA A 366 14.90 14.34 -10.60
CA ALA A 366 13.99 14.56 -9.48
C ALA A 366 14.73 14.58 -8.13
N CYS A 367 15.67 13.65 -7.91
CA CYS A 367 16.49 13.61 -6.70
C CYS A 367 17.35 14.86 -6.53
N GLN A 368 17.96 15.38 -7.60
CA GLN A 368 18.73 16.62 -7.56
C GLN A 368 17.84 17.82 -7.16
N LYS A 369 16.65 17.94 -7.76
CA LYS A 369 15.67 18.97 -7.42
C LYS A 369 15.21 18.87 -5.97
N ILE A 370 15.01 17.64 -5.47
CA ILE A 370 14.65 17.39 -4.06
C ILE A 370 15.75 17.89 -3.12
N VAL A 371 17.01 17.54 -3.39
CA VAL A 371 18.15 18.01 -2.59
C VAL A 371 18.22 19.53 -2.62
N GLN A 372 18.15 20.16 -3.80
CA GLN A 372 18.15 21.62 -3.94
C GLN A 372 17.05 22.28 -3.12
N ALA A 373 15.82 21.78 -3.21
CA ALA A 373 14.68 22.34 -2.47
C ALA A 373 14.81 22.16 -0.94
N CYS A 374 15.47 21.08 -0.49
CA CYS A 374 15.68 20.83 0.94
C CYS A 374 16.86 21.61 1.52
N THR A 375 17.82 22.04 0.70
CA THR A 375 19.05 22.75 1.14
C THR A 375 18.96 24.27 0.97
N ALA A 376 17.98 24.76 0.21
CA ALA A 376 17.65 26.18 0.09
C ALA A 376 16.92 26.69 1.34
#